data_f0e9385cde7a1a83e146449a269f7e25
#
_entry.id   f0e9385cde7a1a83e146449a269f7e25
#
_cell.length_a   1.000
_cell.length_b   1.000
_cell.length_c   1.000
_cell.angle_alpha   90.00
_cell.angle_beta   90.00
_cell.angle_gamma   90.00
#
_symmetry.space_group_name_H-M   'P 1'
#
loop_
_entity.id
_entity.type
_entity.pdbx_description
1 polymer ?
#
loop_
_entity_poly.entity_id
_entity_poly.type
_entity_poly.pdbx_seq_one_letter_code
_entity_poly.pdbx_strand_id
1 'polypeptide(L)' 'MPSLKVRQTRSGIGRLKNQRETLRSLGLKRIGDEVVKEDRPEIRGMLATVTHLVSVEEVD' A
#
# COMPACT_ATOMS: atom_id res chain seq x y z
N MET A 1 6.09 18.41 -2.32
CA MET A 1 6.78 17.15 -2.60
C MET A 1 5.77 16.15 -3.15
N PRO A 2 6.17 15.29 -4.10
CA PRO A 2 5.24 14.33 -4.67
C PRO A 2 4.77 13.35 -3.61
N SER A 3 3.53 12.92 -3.74
CA SER A 3 2.90 11.97 -2.84
C SER A 3 2.36 10.79 -3.65
N LEU A 4 2.14 9.68 -2.97
CA LEU A 4 1.59 8.48 -3.57
C LEU A 4 0.25 8.17 -2.92
N LYS A 5 -0.78 8.07 -3.74
CA LYS A 5 -2.10 7.64 -3.30
C LYS A 5 -2.18 6.14 -3.49
N VAL A 6 -2.35 5.42 -2.40
CA VAL A 6 -2.36 3.95 -2.40
C VAL A 6 -3.74 3.47 -2.04
N ARG A 7 -4.31 2.62 -2.88
CA ARG A 7 -5.63 2.04 -2.65
C ARG A 7 -5.52 0.53 -2.65
N GLN A 8 -6.10 -0.10 -1.64
CA GLN A 8 -6.13 -1.55 -1.56
C GLN A 8 -7.18 -2.08 -2.53
N THR A 9 -6.75 -2.91 -3.48
CA THR A 9 -7.63 -3.46 -4.52
C THR A 9 -7.96 -4.93 -4.28
N ARG A 10 -7.17 -5.62 -3.45
CA ARG A 10 -7.37 -7.03 -3.12
C ARG A 10 -7.23 -7.25 -1.61
N SER A 11 -7.93 -8.27 -1.11
CA SER A 11 -7.88 -8.61 0.31
C SER A 11 -6.50 -9.14 0.69
N GLY A 12 -6.07 -8.83 1.92
CA GLY A 12 -4.87 -9.42 2.52
C GLY A 12 -5.11 -10.80 3.13
N ILE A 13 -6.37 -11.25 3.18
CA ILE A 13 -6.71 -12.55 3.76
C ILE A 13 -6.12 -13.66 2.89
N GLY A 14 -5.44 -14.61 3.52
CA GLY A 14 -4.80 -15.71 2.81
C GLY A 14 -3.46 -15.35 2.18
N ARG A 15 -2.99 -14.12 2.35
CA ARG A 15 -1.69 -13.71 1.84
C ARG A 15 -0.59 -13.98 2.86
N LEU A 16 0.66 -13.84 2.44
CA LEU A 16 1.80 -14.03 3.34
C LEU A 16 1.76 -13.03 4.49
N LYS A 17 2.28 -13.43 5.63
CA LYS A 17 2.26 -12.61 6.83
C LYS A 17 2.91 -11.24 6.60
N ASN A 18 4.08 -11.22 5.92
CA ASN A 18 4.78 -9.96 5.66
C ASN A 18 3.96 -9.02 4.79
N GLN A 19 3.18 -9.54 3.85
CA GLN A 19 2.29 -8.74 3.01
C GLN A 19 1.17 -8.13 3.83
N ARG A 20 0.57 -8.93 4.72
CA ARG A 20 -0.50 -8.46 5.59
C ARG A 20 0.00 -7.38 6.56
N GLU A 21 1.19 -7.59 7.11
CA GLU A 21 1.80 -6.61 8.01
C GLU A 21 2.14 -5.32 7.26
N THR A 22 2.60 -5.42 6.03
CA THR A 22 2.91 -4.26 5.20
C THR A 22 1.64 -3.44 4.92
N LEU A 23 0.54 -4.11 4.57
CA LEU A 23 -0.74 -3.42 4.39
C LEU A 23 -1.17 -2.69 5.66
N ARG A 24 -1.03 -3.34 6.82
CA ARG A 24 -1.36 -2.73 8.11
C ARG A 24 -0.47 -1.51 8.38
N SER A 25 0.83 -1.62 8.11
CA SER A 25 1.77 -0.52 8.33
C SER A 25 1.46 0.67 7.42
N LEU A 26 0.93 0.41 6.23
CA LEU A 26 0.50 1.48 5.33
C LEU A 26 -0.83 2.11 5.77
N GLY A 27 -1.56 1.46 6.65
CA GLY A 27 -2.87 1.94 7.10
C GLY A 27 -4.03 1.38 6.29
N LEU A 28 -3.78 0.35 5.48
CA LEU A 28 -4.81 -0.29 4.67
C LEU A 28 -5.36 -1.50 5.41
N LYS A 29 -6.67 -1.54 5.62
CA LYS A 29 -7.31 -2.60 6.38
C LYS A 29 -8.21 -3.48 5.54
N ARG A 30 -8.85 -2.94 4.52
CA ARG A 30 -9.80 -3.67 3.68
C ARG A 30 -9.78 -3.13 2.26
N ILE A 31 -10.38 -3.87 1.35
CA ILE A 31 -10.52 -3.47 -0.04
C ILE A 31 -11.23 -2.11 -0.10
N GLY A 32 -10.67 -1.21 -0.89
CA GLY A 32 -11.22 0.14 -1.05
C GLY A 32 -10.59 1.17 -0.15
N ASP A 33 -9.84 0.77 0.88
CA ASP A 33 -9.13 1.73 1.73
C ASP A 33 -8.08 2.46 0.92
N GLU A 34 -7.95 3.75 1.19
CA GLU A 34 -6.99 4.61 0.51
C GLU A 34 -6.15 5.35 1.54
N VAL A 35 -4.88 5.52 1.24
CA VAL A 35 -3.98 6.35 2.05
C VAL A 35 -3.10 7.16 1.11
N VAL A 36 -2.63 8.31 1.59
CA VAL A 36 -1.67 9.14 0.88
C VAL A 36 -0.37 9.12 1.67
N LYS A 37 0.71 8.74 1.02
CA LYS A 37 2.03 8.67 1.64
C LYS A 37 3.01 9.49 0.83
N GLU A 38 4.04 10.03 1.50
CA GLU A 38 5.11 10.71 0.79
C GLU A 38 5.90 9.71 -0.05
N ASP A 39 6.39 10.17 -1.19
CA ASP A 39 7.21 9.33 -2.07
C ASP A 39 8.62 9.23 -1.46
N ARG A 40 8.83 8.19 -0.68
CA ARG A 40 10.10 7.91 0.00
C ARG A 40 10.57 6.50 -0.33
N PRO A 41 11.88 6.24 -0.27
CA PRO A 41 12.40 4.89 -0.54
C PRO A 41 11.78 3.80 0.34
N GLU A 42 11.56 4.06 1.63
CA GLU A 42 10.93 3.07 2.53
C GLU A 42 9.50 2.78 2.11
N ILE A 43 8.76 3.80 1.69
CA ILE A 43 7.38 3.61 1.23
C ILE A 43 7.37 2.83 -0.07
N ARG A 44 8.25 3.14 -0.99
CA ARG A 44 8.35 2.40 -2.25
C ARG A 44 8.71 0.93 -2.00
N GLY A 45 9.59 0.66 -1.04
CA GLY A 45 9.92 -0.72 -0.65
C GLY A 45 8.72 -1.47 -0.11
N MET A 46 7.91 -0.82 0.73
CA MET A 46 6.68 -1.41 1.26
C MET A 46 5.68 -1.71 0.14
N LEU A 47 5.52 -0.75 -0.78
CA LEU A 47 4.60 -0.92 -1.91
C LEU A 47 5.04 -2.05 -2.82
N ALA A 48 6.34 -2.22 -3.03
CA ALA A 48 6.86 -3.32 -3.85
C ALA A 48 6.47 -4.69 -3.28
N THR A 49 6.40 -4.80 -1.95
CA THR A 49 6.00 -6.05 -1.28
C THR A 49 4.55 -6.40 -1.55
N VAL A 50 3.68 -5.40 -1.72
CA VAL A 50 2.24 -5.61 -1.86
C VAL A 50 1.69 -5.07 -3.18
N THR A 51 2.55 -4.92 -4.19
CA THR A 51 2.17 -4.29 -5.46
C THR A 51 0.99 -4.99 -6.14
N HIS A 52 0.84 -6.29 -5.94
CA HIS A 52 -0.26 -7.07 -6.51
C HIS A 52 -1.58 -6.93 -5.72
N LEU A 53 -1.55 -6.23 -4.58
CA LEU A 53 -2.70 -6.06 -3.72
C LEU A 53 -3.21 -4.61 -3.70
N VAL A 54 -2.46 -3.70 -4.30
CA VAL A 54 -2.79 -2.26 -4.25
C VAL A 54 -2.64 -1.62 -5.61
N SER A 55 -3.27 -0.46 -5.74
CA SER A 55 -3.10 0.44 -6.89
C SER A 55 -2.42 1.70 -6.36
N VAL A 56 -1.43 2.19 -7.07
CA VAL A 56 -0.66 3.36 -6.66
C VAL A 56 -0.77 4.43 -7.74
N GLU A 57 -1.06 5.65 -7.30
CA GLU A 57 -1.17 6.81 -8.19
C GLU A 57 -0.30 7.93 -7.63
N GLU A 58 0.52 8.54 -8.47
CA GLU A 58 1.29 9.70 -8.07
C GLU A 58 0.39 10.93 -8.06
N VAL A 59 0.44 11.67 -6.96
CA VAL A 59 -0.32 12.91 -6.81
C VAL A 59 0.60 13.98 -6.27
N ASP A 60 0.35 15.19 -6.68
CA ASP A 60 1.15 16.35 -6.21
C ASP A 60 0.49 17.02 -5.02
#